data_efc4a108b0d06a2f9144b39b70602984
#
_entry.id   efc4a108b0d06a2f9144b39b70602984
#
_cell.length_a   1.000
_cell.length_b   1.000
_cell.length_c   1.000
_cell.angle_alpha   90.00
_cell.angle_beta   90.00
_cell.angle_gamma   90.00
#
_symmetry.space_group_name_H-M   'P 1'
#
loop_
_entity.id
_entity.type
_entity.pdbx_description
1 polymer ?
#
loop_
_entity_poly.entity_id
_entity_poly.type
_entity_poly.pdbx_seq_one_letter_code
_entity_poly.pdbx_strand_id
1 'polypeptide(L)'
;MIATITNMEKSKKTKKKTLSKRQSKHSYKNLLIVESPSKAKTINKYLGSDYKVMATVGHVIDLPKSKLGVDIDNGYEPMYENIYGKGKIIKDLKKAIPEDGNVYLAMDPDREGEAIAWHVANVLKLENPKRVTFHEITEDAIKEAIKNTGEINVDLVNAQKARRVLDRLVGYKLSELIWKKIWYGLSAGRVQSVALRLVVEKEEERELFKSEEYWEV
;
A
#
# COMPACT_ATOMS: atom_id res chain seq x y z
N MET A 1 -72.77 -40.26 -24.80
CA MET A 1 -72.82 -39.31 -23.71
C MET A 1 -71.57 -38.45 -23.80
N ILE A 2 -71.70 -37.25 -24.30
CA ILE A 2 -70.66 -36.35 -24.76
C ILE A 2 -70.41 -35.31 -23.65
N ALA A 3 -69.25 -35.25 -23.10
CA ALA A 3 -68.81 -34.20 -22.14
C ALA A 3 -67.93 -33.15 -22.85
N THR A 4 -68.46 -31.95 -22.90
CA THR A 4 -67.89 -30.77 -23.52
C THR A 4 -66.72 -30.22 -22.69
N ILE A 5 -65.54 -30.08 -23.28
CA ILE A 5 -64.40 -29.48 -22.65
C ILE A 5 -64.35 -28.01 -23.05
N THR A 6 -64.57 -27.14 -22.07
CA THR A 6 -64.45 -25.69 -22.23
C THR A 6 -63.02 -25.23 -22.00
N ASN A 7 -62.41 -24.66 -23.03
CA ASN A 7 -61.09 -24.03 -23.01
C ASN A 7 -61.11 -22.74 -22.18
N MET A 8 -60.27 -22.67 -21.14
CA MET A 8 -59.95 -21.41 -20.47
C MET A 8 -58.50 -21.02 -20.83
N GLU A 9 -58.38 -20.11 -21.74
CA GLU A 9 -57.11 -19.41 -22.01
C GLU A 9 -56.76 -18.54 -20.83
N LYS A 10 -55.67 -18.91 -20.11
CA LYS A 10 -55.05 -18.05 -19.11
C LYS A 10 -54.00 -17.16 -19.78
N SER A 11 -54.34 -15.92 -20.00
CA SER A 11 -53.48 -14.82 -20.37
C SER A 11 -52.30 -14.72 -19.39
N LYS A 12 -51.07 -15.06 -19.83
CA LYS A 12 -49.84 -14.79 -19.10
C LYS A 12 -49.43 -13.32 -19.28
N LYS A 13 -49.78 -12.48 -18.32
CA LYS A 13 -49.21 -11.12 -18.19
C LYS A 13 -47.72 -11.23 -17.84
N THR A 14 -46.87 -11.07 -18.82
CA THR A 14 -45.42 -10.90 -18.65
C THR A 14 -45.12 -9.58 -17.94
N LYS A 15 -44.84 -9.60 -16.65
CA LYS A 15 -44.33 -8.44 -15.92
C LYS A 15 -42.93 -8.14 -16.42
N LYS A 16 -42.77 -7.11 -17.25
CA LYS A 16 -41.49 -6.46 -17.51
C LYS A 16 -40.92 -5.98 -16.18
N LYS A 17 -39.89 -6.66 -15.67
CA LYS A 17 -39.04 -6.15 -14.60
C LYS A 17 -38.31 -4.95 -15.16
N THR A 18 -38.75 -3.76 -14.84
CA THR A 18 -37.96 -2.52 -14.96
C THR A 18 -36.73 -2.68 -14.08
N LEU A 19 -35.56 -2.76 -14.70
CA LEU A 19 -34.29 -2.64 -14.02
C LEU A 19 -34.26 -1.25 -13.36
N SER A 20 -34.59 -1.17 -12.07
CA SER A 20 -34.32 0.03 -11.30
C SER A 20 -32.82 0.25 -11.33
N LYS A 21 -32.36 1.39 -11.87
CA LYS A 21 -30.99 1.87 -11.70
C LYS A 21 -30.69 1.83 -10.21
N ARG A 22 -29.83 0.89 -9.76
CA ARG A 22 -29.27 0.91 -8.41
C ARG A 22 -28.62 2.28 -8.25
N GLN A 23 -29.13 3.11 -7.37
CA GLN A 23 -28.48 4.35 -6.98
C GLN A 23 -27.15 3.94 -6.38
N SER A 24 -26.04 4.42 -6.94
CA SER A 24 -24.71 4.16 -6.42
C SER A 24 -24.65 4.60 -4.97
N LYS A 25 -24.18 3.73 -4.09
CA LYS A 25 -24.07 3.94 -2.63
C LYS A 25 -23.15 5.14 -2.28
N HIS A 26 -22.35 5.60 -3.24
CA HIS A 26 -21.36 6.66 -3.10
C HIS A 26 -21.67 7.82 -4.05
N SER A 27 -21.41 9.04 -3.59
CA SER A 27 -21.53 10.27 -4.40
C SER A 27 -20.38 10.45 -5.41
N TYR A 28 -19.33 9.65 -5.29
CA TYR A 28 -18.13 9.68 -6.15
C TYR A 28 -18.01 8.37 -6.97
N LYS A 29 -17.33 8.47 -8.10
CA LYS A 29 -17.09 7.34 -9.02
C LYS A 29 -15.69 6.75 -8.89
N ASN A 30 -14.76 7.51 -8.33
CA ASN A 30 -13.34 7.15 -8.30
C ASN A 30 -12.81 7.22 -6.87
N LEU A 31 -12.10 6.16 -6.45
CA LEU A 31 -11.35 6.14 -5.21
C LEU A 31 -9.86 6.24 -5.52
N LEU A 32 -9.19 7.26 -5.03
CA LEU A 32 -7.75 7.41 -5.14
C LEU A 32 -7.12 7.15 -3.78
N ILE A 33 -6.22 6.17 -3.71
CA ILE A 33 -5.54 5.76 -2.49
C ILE A 33 -4.08 6.20 -2.56
N VAL A 34 -3.63 6.93 -1.55
CA VAL A 34 -2.25 7.43 -1.40
C VAL A 34 -1.63 6.87 -0.13
N GLU A 35 -0.33 7.05 0.06
CA GLU A 35 0.36 6.52 1.25
C GLU A 35 0.21 7.43 2.49
N SER A 36 0.16 8.76 2.33
CA SER A 36 0.17 9.69 3.45
C SER A 36 -1.06 10.62 3.50
N PRO A 37 -1.53 10.99 4.72
CA PRO A 37 -2.65 11.91 4.89
C PRO A 37 -2.39 13.32 4.33
N SER A 38 -1.15 13.80 4.36
CA SER A 38 -0.77 15.09 3.79
C SER A 38 -0.96 15.11 2.28
N LYS A 39 -0.48 14.08 1.57
CA LYS A 39 -0.73 13.89 0.13
C LYS A 39 -2.24 13.83 -0.15
N ALA A 40 -2.99 13.05 0.63
CA ALA A 40 -4.45 12.96 0.46
C ALA A 40 -5.13 14.33 0.56
N LYS A 41 -4.76 15.13 1.57
CA LYS A 41 -5.33 16.47 1.77
C LYS A 41 -5.03 17.42 0.61
N THR A 42 -3.81 17.38 0.07
CA THR A 42 -3.39 18.22 -1.06
C THR A 42 -4.07 17.80 -2.34
N ILE A 43 -4.03 16.52 -2.68
CA ILE A 43 -4.61 15.98 -3.91
C ILE A 43 -6.14 16.15 -3.94
N ASN A 44 -6.79 16.00 -2.79
CA ASN A 44 -8.24 16.19 -2.71
C ASN A 44 -8.69 17.63 -3.05
N LYS A 45 -7.79 18.64 -2.97
CA LYS A 45 -8.09 20.02 -3.40
C LYS A 45 -8.08 20.18 -4.92
N TYR A 46 -7.31 19.33 -5.63
CA TYR A 46 -7.13 19.39 -7.08
C TYR A 46 -8.14 18.54 -7.85
N LEU A 47 -8.68 17.51 -7.19
CA LEU A 47 -9.67 16.62 -7.76
C LEU A 47 -11.09 17.06 -7.36
N GLY A 48 -12.00 17.01 -8.34
CA GLY A 48 -13.40 17.36 -8.11
C GLY A 48 -14.19 16.30 -7.32
N SER A 49 -15.49 16.53 -7.16
CA SER A 49 -16.43 15.70 -6.38
C SER A 49 -16.56 14.24 -6.86
N ASP A 50 -16.13 13.94 -8.09
CA ASP A 50 -16.12 12.58 -8.65
C ASP A 50 -15.05 11.68 -8.01
N TYR A 51 -14.12 12.26 -7.25
CA TYR A 51 -13.02 11.54 -6.61
C TYR A 51 -13.13 11.60 -5.09
N LYS A 52 -12.87 10.47 -4.46
CA LYS A 52 -12.57 10.38 -3.03
C LYS A 52 -11.11 10.02 -2.86
N VAL A 53 -10.36 10.82 -2.10
CA VAL A 53 -8.95 10.57 -1.80
C VAL A 53 -8.82 10.05 -0.38
N MET A 54 -8.14 8.92 -0.20
CA MET A 54 -7.90 8.32 1.10
C MET A 54 -6.43 7.91 1.26
N ALA A 55 -5.94 7.85 2.51
CA ALA A 55 -4.56 7.46 2.80
C ALA A 55 -4.49 6.13 3.55
N THR A 56 -3.46 5.32 3.24
CA THR A 56 -3.11 4.09 3.96
C THR A 56 -2.33 4.35 5.24
N VAL A 57 -1.71 5.53 5.35
CA VAL A 57 -0.78 5.89 6.44
C VAL A 57 0.40 4.91 6.47
N GLY A 58 1.06 4.71 5.32
CA GLY A 58 2.13 3.74 5.10
C GLY A 58 1.61 2.32 4.83
N HIS A 59 2.42 1.31 5.14
CA HIS A 59 2.04 -0.09 4.94
C HIS A 59 0.80 -0.51 5.72
N VAL A 60 -0.02 -1.39 5.14
CA VAL A 60 -1.21 -1.99 5.76
C VAL A 60 -0.97 -3.41 6.25
N ILE A 61 0.00 -4.12 5.63
CA ILE A 61 0.48 -5.44 6.04
C ILE A 61 2.01 -5.43 6.12
N ASP A 62 2.55 -6.28 6.97
CA ASP A 62 4.00 -6.48 7.15
C ASP A 62 4.26 -7.88 7.70
N LEU A 63 5.54 -8.25 7.79
CA LEU A 63 5.97 -9.46 8.50
C LEU A 63 5.62 -9.37 9.99
N PRO A 64 5.26 -10.49 10.65
CA PRO A 64 4.92 -10.52 12.06
C PRO A 64 6.07 -9.98 12.93
N LYS A 65 5.72 -9.24 14.00
CA LYS A 65 6.74 -8.64 14.89
C LYS A 65 7.43 -9.66 15.80
N SER A 66 6.71 -10.68 16.22
CA SER A 66 7.18 -11.66 17.23
C SER A 66 7.77 -12.94 16.65
N LYS A 67 7.74 -13.09 15.31
CA LYS A 67 8.21 -14.28 14.60
C LYS A 67 9.11 -13.88 13.45
N LEU A 68 9.90 -14.83 12.95
CA LEU A 68 10.69 -14.60 11.74
C LEU A 68 9.80 -14.19 10.57
N GLY A 69 8.67 -14.87 10.38
CA GLY A 69 7.68 -14.54 9.35
C GLY A 69 8.16 -14.77 7.93
N VAL A 70 9.17 -15.63 7.76
CA VAL A 70 9.75 -16.01 6.47
C VAL A 70 9.88 -17.52 6.45
N ASP A 71 9.33 -18.16 5.43
CA ASP A 71 9.47 -19.59 5.20
C ASP A 71 10.79 -19.87 4.49
N ILE A 72 11.81 -20.28 5.28
CA ILE A 72 13.18 -20.52 4.78
C ILE A 72 13.21 -21.73 3.87
N ASP A 73 12.44 -22.77 4.18
CA ASP A 73 12.48 -24.07 3.52
C ASP A 73 11.71 -24.04 2.18
N ASN A 74 10.82 -23.04 2.03
CA ASN A 74 9.98 -22.89 0.85
C ASN A 74 10.25 -21.53 0.14
N GLY A 75 11.49 -21.36 -0.33
CA GLY A 75 11.87 -20.25 -1.19
C GLY A 75 11.89 -18.87 -0.52
N TYR A 76 11.99 -18.81 0.81
CA TYR A 76 12.00 -17.56 1.59
C TYR A 76 10.71 -16.74 1.47
N GLU A 77 9.57 -17.39 1.26
CA GLU A 77 8.30 -16.68 1.07
C GLU A 77 7.90 -15.91 2.34
N PRO A 78 7.58 -14.61 2.23
CA PRO A 78 7.20 -13.80 3.37
C PRO A 78 5.74 -14.08 3.80
N MET A 79 5.52 -14.32 5.08
CA MET A 79 4.20 -14.49 5.68
C MET A 79 3.69 -13.14 6.20
N TYR A 80 2.92 -12.44 5.37
CA TYR A 80 2.37 -11.13 5.73
C TYR A 80 1.16 -11.23 6.66
N GLU A 81 1.07 -10.31 7.61
CA GLU A 81 -0.09 -10.11 8.47
C GLU A 81 -0.52 -8.64 8.51
N ASN A 82 -1.76 -8.38 8.89
CA ASN A 82 -2.24 -7.00 9.04
C ASN A 82 -1.48 -6.31 10.17
N ILE A 83 -0.94 -5.13 9.90
CA ILE A 83 -0.27 -4.33 10.92
C ILE A 83 -1.27 -3.95 12.01
N TYR A 84 -0.87 -4.13 13.28
CA TYR A 84 -1.68 -3.73 14.42
C TYR A 84 -2.11 -2.25 14.32
N GLY A 85 -3.38 -1.98 14.56
CA GLY A 85 -3.99 -0.65 14.42
C GLY A 85 -4.45 -0.27 13.01
N LYS A 86 -4.08 -1.01 11.96
CA LYS A 86 -4.51 -0.73 10.58
C LYS A 86 -5.89 -1.29 10.20
N GLY A 87 -6.48 -2.12 11.05
CA GLY A 87 -7.77 -2.75 10.78
C GLY A 87 -8.92 -1.76 10.47
N LYS A 88 -8.94 -0.58 11.14
CA LYS A 88 -9.90 0.48 10.85
C LYS A 88 -9.70 1.06 9.46
N ILE A 89 -8.46 1.39 9.11
CA ILE A 89 -8.09 1.96 7.79
C ILE A 89 -8.51 0.98 6.68
N ILE A 90 -8.17 -0.30 6.82
CA ILE A 90 -8.55 -1.35 5.86
C ILE A 90 -10.08 -1.44 5.70
N LYS A 91 -10.82 -1.40 6.81
CA LYS A 91 -12.29 -1.42 6.78
C LYS A 91 -12.86 -0.17 6.09
N ASP A 92 -12.30 1.00 6.36
CA ASP A 92 -12.76 2.26 5.78
C ASP A 92 -12.45 2.32 4.28
N LEU A 93 -11.26 1.86 3.86
CA LEU A 93 -10.91 1.70 2.44
C LEU A 93 -11.86 0.73 1.74
N LYS A 94 -12.14 -0.45 2.32
CA LYS A 94 -13.09 -1.42 1.75
C LYS A 94 -14.48 -0.84 1.55
N LYS A 95 -14.96 -0.04 2.52
CA LYS A 95 -16.27 0.63 2.42
C LYS A 95 -16.29 1.74 1.36
N ALA A 96 -15.13 2.30 1.04
CA ALA A 96 -15.00 3.41 0.10
C ALA A 96 -14.84 2.94 -1.35
N ILE A 97 -14.68 1.65 -1.62
CA ILE A 97 -14.61 1.13 -2.98
C ILE A 97 -15.95 1.34 -3.67
N PRO A 98 -16.01 2.08 -4.79
CA PRO A 98 -17.25 2.30 -5.53
C PRO A 98 -17.68 1.00 -6.25
N GLU A 99 -18.99 0.73 -6.31
CA GLU A 99 -19.54 -0.49 -6.93
C GLU A 99 -19.29 -0.54 -8.44
N ASP A 100 -19.41 0.61 -9.12
CA ASP A 100 -19.26 0.75 -10.58
C ASP A 100 -18.21 1.84 -10.92
N GLY A 101 -17.08 1.82 -10.22
CA GLY A 101 -16.07 2.87 -10.38
C GLY A 101 -14.64 2.35 -10.43
N ASN A 102 -13.68 3.29 -10.47
CA ASN A 102 -12.28 2.95 -10.53
C ASN A 102 -11.60 3.12 -9.18
N VAL A 103 -10.60 2.26 -8.93
CA VAL A 103 -9.68 2.40 -7.80
C VAL A 103 -8.29 2.70 -8.34
N TYR A 104 -7.75 3.82 -7.91
CA TYR A 104 -6.42 4.31 -8.28
C TYR A 104 -5.49 4.16 -7.09
N LEU A 105 -4.32 3.59 -7.34
CA LEU A 105 -3.24 3.44 -6.37
C LEU A 105 -2.14 4.44 -6.71
N ALA A 106 -2.08 5.53 -5.93
CA ALA A 106 -1.23 6.69 -6.19
C ALA A 106 -0.14 6.83 -5.12
N MET A 107 0.67 5.79 -4.96
CA MET A 107 1.85 5.75 -4.12
C MET A 107 3.07 6.26 -4.88
N ASP A 108 4.16 6.55 -4.18
CA ASP A 108 5.41 7.03 -4.77
C ASP A 108 5.96 6.10 -5.85
N PRO A 109 6.65 6.62 -6.86
CA PRO A 109 7.21 5.84 -7.96
C PRO A 109 8.53 5.18 -7.57
N ASP A 110 8.54 4.48 -6.43
CA ASP A 110 9.68 3.72 -5.93
C ASP A 110 9.25 2.31 -5.51
N ARG A 111 10.21 1.45 -5.15
CA ARG A 111 9.94 0.08 -4.74
C ARG A 111 9.07 -0.02 -3.47
N GLU A 112 9.16 0.96 -2.57
CA GLU A 112 8.36 1.00 -1.35
C GLU A 112 6.90 1.33 -1.68
N GLY A 113 6.67 2.34 -2.53
CA GLY A 113 5.33 2.69 -3.01
C GLY A 113 4.69 1.58 -3.83
N GLU A 114 5.46 0.88 -4.68
CA GLU A 114 4.95 -0.28 -5.43
C GLU A 114 4.55 -1.44 -4.51
N ALA A 115 5.34 -1.71 -3.46
CA ALA A 115 4.98 -2.72 -2.47
C ALA A 115 3.72 -2.34 -1.69
N ILE A 116 3.58 -1.07 -1.28
CA ILE A 116 2.36 -0.58 -0.62
C ILE A 116 1.15 -0.73 -1.56
N ALA A 117 1.28 -0.35 -2.82
CA ALA A 117 0.23 -0.49 -3.82
C ALA A 117 -0.21 -1.96 -3.97
N TRP A 118 0.75 -2.86 -4.12
CA TRP A 118 0.52 -4.30 -4.22
C TRP A 118 -0.15 -4.87 -2.96
N HIS A 119 0.32 -4.49 -1.76
CA HIS A 119 -0.27 -4.90 -0.49
C HIS A 119 -1.72 -4.44 -0.36
N VAL A 120 -2.00 -3.19 -0.73
CA VAL A 120 -3.36 -2.62 -0.72
C VAL A 120 -4.26 -3.36 -1.70
N ALA A 121 -3.79 -3.62 -2.92
CA ALA A 121 -4.55 -4.38 -3.93
C ALA A 121 -4.96 -5.75 -3.40
N ASN A 122 -4.03 -6.49 -2.80
CA ASN A 122 -4.28 -7.82 -2.25
C ASN A 122 -5.24 -7.80 -1.05
N VAL A 123 -5.03 -6.90 -0.08
CA VAL A 123 -5.87 -6.80 1.13
C VAL A 123 -7.30 -6.38 0.80
N LEU A 124 -7.45 -5.50 -0.18
CA LEU A 124 -8.76 -5.03 -0.64
C LEU A 124 -9.37 -5.96 -1.69
N LYS A 125 -8.62 -6.92 -2.22
CA LYS A 125 -9.00 -7.85 -3.30
C LYS A 125 -9.48 -7.09 -4.56
N LEU A 126 -8.67 -6.14 -5.00
CA LEU A 126 -8.94 -5.36 -6.20
C LEU A 126 -8.61 -6.19 -7.45
N GLU A 127 -9.54 -6.29 -8.39
CA GLU A 127 -9.34 -7.07 -9.61
C GLU A 127 -8.45 -6.33 -10.62
N ASN A 128 -8.71 -5.04 -10.86
CA ASN A 128 -7.96 -4.22 -11.82
C ASN A 128 -7.65 -2.83 -11.25
N PRO A 129 -6.79 -2.72 -10.24
CA PRO A 129 -6.41 -1.42 -9.70
C PRO A 129 -5.54 -0.67 -10.70
N LYS A 130 -5.83 0.62 -10.91
CA LYS A 130 -5.06 1.49 -11.78
C LYS A 130 -3.90 2.10 -11.00
N ARG A 131 -2.67 1.87 -11.44
CA ARG A 131 -1.49 2.47 -10.86
C ARG A 131 -1.29 3.87 -11.41
N VAL A 132 -1.17 4.86 -10.52
CA VAL A 132 -0.91 6.26 -10.84
C VAL A 132 0.44 6.66 -10.26
N THR A 133 1.34 7.17 -11.08
CA THR A 133 2.66 7.65 -10.67
C THR A 133 2.82 9.12 -11.02
N PHE A 134 3.32 9.90 -10.08
CA PHE A 134 3.67 11.31 -10.28
C PHE A 134 4.92 11.64 -9.47
N HIS A 135 5.75 12.54 -9.97
CA HIS A 135 6.99 12.97 -9.32
C HIS A 135 6.82 14.25 -8.50
N GLU A 136 5.73 14.98 -8.74
CA GLU A 136 5.37 16.20 -8.02
C GLU A 136 3.87 16.26 -7.73
N ILE A 137 3.48 17.02 -6.70
CA ILE A 137 2.09 17.15 -6.28
C ILE A 137 1.56 18.49 -6.74
N THR A 138 1.49 18.68 -8.05
CA THR A 138 0.82 19.81 -8.72
C THR A 138 -0.50 19.35 -9.32
N GLU A 139 -1.42 20.28 -9.57
CA GLU A 139 -2.74 19.98 -10.12
C GLU A 139 -2.64 19.33 -11.50
N ASP A 140 -1.77 19.89 -12.35
CA ASP A 140 -1.59 19.42 -13.71
C ASP A 140 -0.93 18.04 -13.77
N ALA A 141 0.14 17.82 -12.97
CA ALA A 141 0.82 16.53 -12.91
C ALA A 141 -0.13 15.41 -12.43
N ILE A 142 -0.99 15.69 -11.45
CA ILE A 142 -1.93 14.70 -10.93
C ILE A 142 -3.03 14.40 -11.96
N LYS A 143 -3.58 15.41 -12.63
CA LYS A 143 -4.59 15.22 -13.67
C LYS A 143 -4.04 14.46 -14.86
N GLU A 144 -2.80 14.73 -15.24
CA GLU A 144 -2.10 14.00 -16.30
C GLU A 144 -1.83 12.55 -15.89
N ALA A 145 -1.31 12.31 -14.70
CA ALA A 145 -1.04 10.97 -14.19
C ALA A 145 -2.32 10.10 -14.10
N ILE A 146 -3.45 10.69 -13.75
CA ILE A 146 -4.74 9.97 -13.75
C ILE A 146 -5.21 9.59 -15.16
N LYS A 147 -4.85 10.36 -16.18
CA LYS A 147 -5.14 10.01 -17.58
C LYS A 147 -4.23 8.90 -18.09
N ASN A 148 -2.99 8.87 -17.62
CA ASN A 148 -1.92 7.95 -18.05
C ASN A 148 -1.64 6.89 -16.97
N THR A 149 -2.65 6.08 -16.62
CA THR A 149 -2.50 5.03 -15.62
C THR A 149 -1.74 3.83 -16.16
N GLY A 150 -0.91 3.23 -15.31
CA GLY A 150 -0.21 1.98 -15.58
C GLY A 150 -0.72 0.83 -14.71
N GLU A 151 0.10 -0.22 -14.67
CA GLU A 151 -0.06 -1.38 -13.80
C GLU A 151 0.99 -1.35 -12.68
N ILE A 152 0.79 -2.18 -11.65
CA ILE A 152 1.77 -2.35 -10.57
C ILE A 152 3.02 -3.03 -11.13
N ASN A 153 4.18 -2.45 -10.91
CA ASN A 153 5.46 -3.02 -11.32
C ASN A 153 5.88 -4.16 -10.37
N VAL A 154 5.66 -5.40 -10.81
CA VAL A 154 5.94 -6.61 -10.03
C VAL A 154 7.43 -6.77 -9.71
N ASP A 155 8.32 -6.30 -10.58
CA ASP A 155 9.77 -6.40 -10.34
C ASP A 155 10.20 -5.50 -9.18
N LEU A 156 9.65 -4.28 -9.07
CA LEU A 156 9.87 -3.40 -7.93
C LEU A 156 9.26 -3.96 -6.64
N VAL A 157 8.08 -4.59 -6.72
CA VAL A 157 7.47 -5.30 -5.59
C VAL A 157 8.38 -6.42 -5.12
N ASN A 158 8.90 -7.25 -6.02
CA ASN A 158 9.80 -8.35 -5.70
C ASN A 158 11.14 -7.84 -5.12
N ALA A 159 11.67 -6.74 -5.63
CA ALA A 159 12.86 -6.11 -5.08
C ALA A 159 12.66 -5.63 -3.62
N GLN A 160 11.50 -5.08 -3.31
CA GLN A 160 11.14 -4.68 -1.95
C GLN A 160 10.93 -5.90 -1.05
N LYS A 161 10.22 -6.95 -1.53
CA LYS A 161 10.06 -8.22 -0.81
C LYS A 161 11.41 -8.83 -0.45
N ALA A 162 12.32 -8.95 -1.41
CA ALA A 162 13.66 -9.50 -1.20
C ALA A 162 14.45 -8.70 -0.16
N ARG A 163 14.42 -7.36 -0.25
CA ARG A 163 15.02 -6.50 0.75
C ARG A 163 14.41 -6.71 2.14
N ARG A 164 13.08 -6.76 2.24
CA ARG A 164 12.38 -6.94 3.52
C ARG A 164 12.71 -8.27 4.19
N VAL A 165 12.76 -9.33 3.38
CA VAL A 165 13.14 -10.68 3.83
C VAL A 165 14.60 -10.69 4.30
N LEU A 166 15.52 -10.12 3.52
CA LEU A 166 16.94 -10.04 3.88
C LEU A 166 17.15 -9.28 5.20
N ASP A 167 16.55 -8.10 5.34
CA ASP A 167 16.66 -7.30 6.55
C ASP A 167 16.10 -8.03 7.77
N ARG A 168 15.03 -8.83 7.59
CA ARG A 168 14.44 -9.67 8.64
C ARG A 168 15.39 -10.82 9.04
N LEU A 169 15.91 -11.55 8.09
CA LEU A 169 16.81 -12.68 8.32
C LEU A 169 18.11 -12.23 9.02
N VAL A 170 18.75 -11.20 8.47
CA VAL A 170 19.99 -10.65 9.03
C VAL A 170 19.75 -10.09 10.42
N GLY A 171 18.70 -9.26 10.59
CA GLY A 171 18.40 -8.63 11.87
C GLY A 171 18.13 -9.64 12.98
N TYR A 172 17.35 -10.70 12.71
CA TYR A 172 17.05 -11.72 13.72
C TYR A 172 18.28 -12.57 14.06
N LYS A 173 18.94 -13.15 13.06
CA LYS A 173 20.10 -14.03 13.29
C LYS A 173 21.29 -13.29 13.91
N LEU A 174 21.55 -12.05 13.48
CA LEU A 174 22.64 -11.26 14.02
C LEU A 174 22.35 -10.77 15.42
N SER A 175 21.11 -10.36 15.72
CA SER A 175 20.72 -9.96 17.08
C SER A 175 20.84 -11.12 18.07
N GLU A 176 20.42 -12.34 17.71
CA GLU A 176 20.61 -13.52 18.55
C GLU A 176 22.08 -13.83 18.84
N LEU A 177 22.97 -13.63 17.86
CA LEU A 177 24.40 -13.82 18.04
C LEU A 177 24.97 -12.79 19.02
N ILE A 178 24.57 -11.54 18.90
CA ILE A 178 25.00 -10.43 19.78
C ILE A 178 24.50 -10.67 21.19
N TRP A 179 23.26 -11.17 21.38
CA TRP A 179 22.75 -11.52 22.72
C TRP A 179 23.58 -12.59 23.42
N LYS A 180 24.08 -13.56 22.66
CA LYS A 180 24.94 -14.63 23.19
C LYS A 180 26.36 -14.18 23.51
N LYS A 181 26.87 -13.18 22.80
CA LYS A 181 28.29 -12.81 22.86
C LYS A 181 28.57 -11.50 23.61
N ILE A 182 27.60 -10.56 23.62
CA ILE A 182 27.79 -9.23 24.21
C ILE A 182 26.76 -8.99 25.32
N TRP A 183 25.49 -8.69 24.95
CA TRP A 183 24.47 -8.38 25.94
C TRP A 183 23.06 -8.67 25.38
N TYR A 184 22.18 -9.20 26.25
CA TYR A 184 20.80 -9.47 25.87
C TYR A 184 20.02 -8.18 25.58
N GLY A 185 19.19 -8.20 24.54
CA GLY A 185 18.32 -7.09 24.17
C GLY A 185 18.96 -6.10 23.20
N LEU A 186 20.24 -6.22 22.87
CA LEU A 186 20.86 -5.43 21.80
C LEU A 186 20.29 -5.85 20.43
N SER A 187 20.16 -4.90 19.51
CA SER A 187 19.75 -5.21 18.15
C SER A 187 20.85 -4.85 17.16
N ALA A 188 20.94 -5.63 16.09
CA ALA A 188 21.82 -5.33 14.98
C ALA A 188 21.07 -5.54 13.67
N GLY A 189 21.51 -4.86 12.65
CA GLY A 189 20.94 -4.96 11.31
C GLY A 189 21.81 -4.28 10.29
N ARG A 190 21.59 -4.61 9.05
CA ARG A 190 22.37 -4.15 7.91
C ARG A 190 22.46 -2.60 7.83
N VAL A 191 21.35 -1.91 8.01
CA VAL A 191 21.29 -0.44 7.98
C VAL A 191 21.86 0.15 9.26
N GLN A 192 21.51 -0.40 10.43
CA GLN A 192 21.96 0.09 11.73
C GLN A 192 23.50 0.04 11.87
N SER A 193 24.11 -1.06 11.43
CA SER A 193 25.57 -1.22 11.52
C SER A 193 26.34 -0.20 10.67
N VAL A 194 25.84 0.07 9.44
CA VAL A 194 26.46 1.08 8.57
C VAL A 194 26.25 2.49 9.12
N ALA A 195 25.03 2.80 9.58
CA ALA A 195 24.75 4.12 10.17
C ALA A 195 25.62 4.40 11.40
N LEU A 196 25.76 3.42 12.31
CA LEU A 196 26.62 3.55 13.49
C LEU A 196 28.09 3.78 13.09
N ARG A 197 28.59 3.01 12.12
CA ARG A 197 29.95 3.18 11.62
C ARG A 197 30.20 4.60 11.12
N LEU A 198 29.31 5.14 10.28
CA LEU A 198 29.43 6.51 9.76
C LEU A 198 29.45 7.57 10.87
N VAL A 199 28.63 7.36 11.93
CA VAL A 199 28.63 8.27 13.10
C VAL A 199 29.95 8.19 13.86
N VAL A 200 30.49 6.98 14.09
CA VAL A 200 31.76 6.79 14.78
C VAL A 200 32.91 7.40 13.99
N GLU A 201 33.01 7.11 12.68
CA GLU A 201 34.04 7.68 11.80
C GLU A 201 33.98 9.21 11.82
N LYS A 202 32.79 9.80 11.82
CA LYS A 202 32.64 11.27 11.88
C LYS A 202 33.02 11.86 13.25
N GLU A 203 32.75 11.15 14.32
CA GLU A 203 33.17 11.57 15.66
C GLU A 203 34.68 11.50 15.83
N GLU A 204 35.35 10.46 15.31
CA GLU A 204 36.83 10.38 15.27
C GLU A 204 37.43 11.54 14.49
N GLU A 205 36.90 11.92 13.33
CA GLU A 205 37.30 13.11 12.59
C GLU A 205 37.16 14.38 13.43
N ARG A 206 36.07 14.52 14.17
CA ARG A 206 35.77 15.66 15.04
C ARG A 206 36.80 15.76 16.19
N GLU A 207 37.14 14.64 16.80
CA GLU A 207 38.11 14.60 17.90
C GLU A 207 39.54 14.92 17.42
N LEU A 208 39.89 14.52 16.19
CA LEU A 208 41.19 14.82 15.58
C LEU A 208 41.28 16.24 15.01
N PHE A 209 40.15 16.93 14.89
CA PHE A 209 40.10 18.27 14.30
C PHE A 209 40.81 19.28 15.19
N LYS A 210 41.79 19.95 14.62
CA LYS A 210 42.45 21.10 15.25
C LYS A 210 41.88 22.38 14.68
N SER A 211 41.33 23.22 15.56
CA SER A 211 40.82 24.52 15.17
C SER A 211 41.97 25.47 14.80
N GLU A 212 41.96 25.94 13.58
CA GLU A 212 42.90 26.94 13.08
C GLU A 212 42.16 28.24 12.77
N GLU A 213 42.71 29.35 13.22
CA GLU A 213 42.16 30.68 12.93
C GLU A 213 42.42 31.03 11.46
N TYR A 214 41.40 31.53 10.76
CA TYR A 214 41.54 32.02 9.40
C TYR A 214 40.76 33.32 9.20
N TRP A 215 41.16 34.08 8.19
CA TRP A 215 40.48 35.32 7.83
C TRP A 215 39.80 35.16 6.49
N GLU A 216 38.55 35.57 6.40
CA GLU A 216 37.87 35.75 5.12
C GLU A 216 38.05 37.20 4.66
N VAL A 217 38.47 37.39 3.39
CA VAL A 217 38.68 38.69 2.78
C VAL A 217 37.61 38.99 1.74
#